data_699fdd73dde20f5039d88695b7b28181
#
_entry.id   699fdd73dde20f5039d88695b7b28181
#
_cell.length_a   1.000
_cell.length_b   1.000
_cell.length_c   1.000
_cell.angle_alpha   90.00
_cell.angle_beta   90.00
_cell.angle_gamma   90.00
#
_symmetry.space_group_name_H-M   'P 1'
#
loop_
_entity.id
_entity.type
_entity.pdbx_description
1 polymer ?
#
loop_
_entity_poly.entity_id
_entity_poly.type
_entity_poly.pdbx_seq_one_letter_code
_entity_poly.pdbx_strand_id
1 'polypeptide(L)'
;ATVTNAIATLRGGAKITNITANCSMTLSCCGSYGGVPVILTCGHGGQSPNDIIKYASSSGSTIGNVYIHRYYDGDIGDFEIIKITNTDTFSTSNSINNMYSITGTLSSPAVGTIIKYYSRTTSSFGYGSVERRNVTVLADDRDNISGLTEVKVTSGSCESGDSGGPFFQDASSGAKYCGVLHGKRTDSSGN
;
A
#
# COMPACT_ATOMS: atom_id res chain seq x y z
N ALA A 1 -4.15 -1.22 37.46
CA ALA A 1 -4.16 -0.65 36.10
C ALA A 1 -3.12 -1.39 35.29
N THR A 2 -3.57 -2.31 34.41
CA THR A 2 -2.72 -2.99 33.44
C THR A 2 -2.34 -1.96 32.38
N VAL A 3 -1.07 -1.61 32.31
CA VAL A 3 -0.52 -0.83 31.22
C VAL A 3 -0.50 -1.77 30.01
N THR A 4 -1.51 -1.67 29.15
CA THR A 4 -1.48 -2.32 27.83
C THR A 4 -0.47 -1.53 27.00
N ASN A 5 0.75 -2.04 26.89
CA ASN A 5 1.73 -1.51 25.97
C ASN A 5 1.20 -1.76 24.54
N ALA A 6 0.82 -0.71 23.83
CA ALA A 6 0.57 -0.78 22.41
C ALA A 6 1.82 -1.38 21.74
N ILE A 7 1.68 -2.52 21.07
CA ILE A 7 2.81 -3.25 20.48
C ILE A 7 3.42 -2.47 19.32
N ALA A 8 2.59 -1.80 18.52
CA ALA A 8 3.06 -1.01 17.41
C ALA A 8 2.02 0.01 16.93
N THR A 9 2.52 1.09 16.34
CA THR A 9 1.72 2.04 15.58
C THR A 9 1.79 1.70 14.09
N LEU A 10 0.65 1.35 13.50
CA LEU A 10 0.52 1.10 12.07
C LEU A 10 0.58 2.42 11.30
N ARG A 11 1.36 2.43 10.25
CA ARG A 11 1.57 3.61 9.37
C ARG A 11 2.01 3.18 7.97
N GLY A 12 1.91 4.05 7.00
CA GLY A 12 2.41 3.80 5.65
C GLY A 12 3.90 3.45 5.66
N GLY A 13 4.28 2.43 4.91
CA GLY A 13 5.64 1.89 4.86
C GLY A 13 5.91 0.74 5.83
N ALA A 14 5.01 0.42 6.75
CA ALA A 14 5.21 -0.71 7.65
C ALA A 14 5.11 -2.06 6.91
N LYS A 15 5.93 -3.02 7.34
CA LYS A 15 5.83 -4.41 6.85
C LYS A 15 4.62 -5.09 7.46
N ILE A 16 3.83 -5.73 6.61
CA ILE A 16 2.73 -6.64 6.99
C ILE A 16 2.87 -7.96 6.25
N THR A 17 2.27 -9.01 6.78
CA THR A 17 2.33 -10.34 6.18
C THR A 17 0.94 -10.94 6.13
N ASN A 18 0.48 -11.31 4.94
CA ASN A 18 -0.67 -12.17 4.74
C ASN A 18 -0.22 -13.62 4.98
N ILE A 19 -0.71 -14.23 6.06
CA ILE A 19 -0.29 -15.60 6.41
C ILE A 19 -1.06 -16.65 5.63
N THR A 20 -2.23 -16.32 5.11
CA THR A 20 -3.04 -17.22 4.28
C THR A 20 -2.39 -17.39 2.90
N ALA A 21 -1.96 -16.28 2.30
CA ALA A 21 -1.25 -16.28 1.01
C ALA A 21 0.26 -16.48 1.13
N ASN A 22 0.80 -16.52 2.36
CA ASN A 22 2.24 -16.56 2.65
C ASN A 22 3.02 -15.44 1.93
N CYS A 23 2.48 -14.24 1.93
CA CYS A 23 3.02 -13.09 1.22
C CYS A 23 3.35 -11.94 2.17
N SER A 24 4.53 -11.34 2.00
CA SER A 24 4.92 -10.11 2.72
C SER A 24 4.68 -8.89 1.85
N MET A 25 3.98 -7.90 2.38
CA MET A 25 3.59 -6.67 1.71
C MET A 25 3.97 -5.44 2.52
N THR A 26 3.76 -4.28 1.95
CA THR A 26 3.91 -2.98 2.60
C THR A 26 2.55 -2.36 2.85
N LEU A 27 2.33 -1.85 4.05
CA LEU A 27 1.13 -1.08 4.40
C LEU A 27 1.17 0.28 3.69
N SER A 28 0.12 0.64 2.99
CA SER A 28 0.04 1.89 2.26
C SER A 28 -0.36 3.07 3.13
N CYS A 29 -1.51 2.99 3.75
CA CYS A 29 -2.02 4.02 4.67
C CYS A 29 -3.00 3.42 5.67
N CYS A 30 -3.30 4.20 6.71
CA CYS A 30 -4.36 3.92 7.66
C CYS A 30 -5.56 4.82 7.37
N GLY A 31 -6.74 4.37 7.74
CA GLY A 31 -7.97 5.12 7.54
C GLY A 31 -9.14 4.55 8.33
N SER A 32 -10.34 4.96 7.93
CA SER A 32 -11.59 4.44 8.47
C SER A 32 -12.53 4.07 7.31
N TYR A 33 -13.21 2.96 7.44
CA TYR A 33 -14.23 2.51 6.50
C TYR A 33 -15.48 2.10 7.27
N GLY A 34 -16.60 2.79 7.03
CA GLY A 34 -17.83 2.59 7.80
C GLY A 34 -17.66 2.80 9.31
N GLY A 35 -16.80 3.73 9.73
CA GLY A 35 -16.52 4.00 11.14
C GLY A 35 -15.56 3.01 11.81
N VAL A 36 -15.05 2.02 11.09
CA VAL A 36 -14.12 1.02 11.61
C VAL A 36 -12.69 1.36 11.16
N PRO A 37 -11.67 1.25 12.03
CA PRO A 37 -10.29 1.47 11.65
C PRO A 37 -9.81 0.39 10.66
N VAL A 38 -9.18 0.84 9.60
CA VAL A 38 -8.68 -0.02 8.53
C VAL A 38 -7.26 0.36 8.10
N ILE A 39 -6.58 -0.57 7.45
CA ILE A 39 -5.37 -0.31 6.69
C ILE A 39 -5.57 -0.74 5.24
N LEU A 40 -4.80 -0.11 4.35
CA LEU A 40 -4.82 -0.34 2.91
C LEU A 40 -3.49 -0.93 2.45
N THR A 41 -3.53 -1.90 1.54
CA THR A 41 -2.38 -2.49 0.85
C THR A 41 -2.76 -2.97 -0.55
N CYS A 42 -1.86 -3.65 -1.28
CA CYS A 42 -2.16 -4.24 -2.58
C CYS A 42 -3.03 -5.50 -2.46
N GLY A 43 -3.83 -5.79 -3.49
CA GLY A 43 -4.67 -6.99 -3.57
C GLY A 43 -3.90 -8.24 -3.99
N HIS A 44 -2.92 -8.12 -4.89
CA HIS A 44 -2.15 -9.28 -5.40
C HIS A 44 -1.32 -9.99 -4.32
N GLY A 45 -1.14 -9.40 -3.14
CA GLY A 45 -0.53 -10.05 -1.99
C GLY A 45 -1.48 -10.93 -1.16
N GLY A 46 -2.77 -10.97 -1.52
CA GLY A 46 -3.81 -11.77 -0.89
C GLY A 46 -4.45 -12.77 -1.84
N GLN A 47 -5.41 -13.51 -1.33
CA GLN A 47 -6.16 -14.50 -2.10
C GLN A 47 -7.67 -14.25 -2.02
N SER A 48 -8.14 -13.74 -0.88
CA SER A 48 -9.58 -13.60 -0.65
C SER A 48 -9.92 -12.72 0.56
N PRO A 49 -11.18 -12.26 0.68
CA PRO A 49 -11.69 -11.76 1.94
C PRO A 49 -11.49 -12.79 3.07
N ASN A 50 -11.28 -12.30 4.28
CA ASN A 50 -10.98 -13.04 5.51
C ASN A 50 -9.52 -13.55 5.64
N ASP A 51 -8.65 -13.35 4.67
CA ASP A 51 -7.22 -13.60 4.85
C ASP A 51 -6.71 -12.91 6.11
N ILE A 52 -5.84 -13.60 6.85
CA ILE A 52 -5.31 -13.10 8.13
C ILE A 52 -4.03 -12.30 7.88
N ILE A 53 -4.03 -11.07 8.37
CA ILE A 53 -2.89 -10.15 8.26
C ILE A 53 -2.20 -9.99 9.60
N LYS A 54 -0.88 -10.16 9.59
CA LYS A 54 -0.02 -10.01 10.76
C LYS A 54 0.99 -8.88 10.58
N TYR A 55 1.46 -8.35 11.71
CA TYR A 55 2.49 -7.32 11.75
C TYR A 55 3.87 -7.93 11.50
N ALA A 56 4.63 -7.33 10.61
CA ALA A 56 6.01 -7.62 10.27
C ALA A 56 6.28 -9.04 9.73
N SER A 57 5.80 -10.11 10.35
CA SER A 57 6.13 -11.49 9.97
C SER A 57 4.98 -12.45 10.27
N SER A 58 5.10 -13.69 9.80
CA SER A 58 4.15 -14.76 10.10
C SER A 58 4.04 -15.10 11.59
N SER A 59 5.07 -14.83 12.38
CA SER A 59 5.06 -14.98 13.84
C SER A 59 4.61 -13.71 14.58
N GLY A 60 4.39 -12.60 13.86
CA GLY A 60 3.93 -11.35 14.44
C GLY A 60 2.50 -11.40 14.97
N SER A 61 2.11 -10.38 15.72
CA SER A 61 0.74 -10.25 16.23
C SER A 61 -0.25 -10.03 15.09
N THR A 62 -1.43 -10.63 15.20
CA THR A 62 -2.50 -10.45 14.22
C THR A 62 -3.02 -9.02 14.29
N ILE A 63 -3.01 -8.33 13.13
CA ILE A 63 -3.62 -7.01 12.97
C ILE A 63 -5.12 -7.15 12.79
N GLY A 64 -5.54 -8.02 11.89
CA GLY A 64 -6.92 -8.23 11.52
C GLY A 64 -7.07 -9.09 10.26
N ASN A 65 -8.20 -8.89 9.57
CA ASN A 65 -8.56 -9.68 8.41
C ASN A 65 -8.87 -8.80 7.21
N VAL A 66 -8.61 -9.33 6.01
CA VAL A 66 -9.03 -8.71 4.75
C VAL A 66 -10.56 -8.61 4.75
N TYR A 67 -11.06 -7.39 4.58
CA TYR A 67 -12.49 -7.08 4.52
C TYR A 67 -12.96 -6.89 3.08
N ILE A 68 -12.16 -6.18 2.27
CA ILE A 68 -12.38 -6.00 0.83
C ILE A 68 -11.11 -6.42 0.11
N HIS A 69 -11.27 -7.27 -0.89
CA HIS A 69 -10.21 -7.69 -1.79
C HIS A 69 -10.59 -7.30 -3.22
N ARG A 70 -9.65 -6.68 -3.95
CA ARG A 70 -9.76 -6.29 -5.35
C ARG A 70 -8.49 -6.66 -6.08
N TYR A 71 -8.48 -7.83 -6.65
CA TYR A 71 -7.45 -8.36 -7.53
C TYR A 71 -7.97 -9.62 -8.23
N TYR A 72 -9.04 -9.45 -9.01
CA TYR A 72 -9.57 -10.50 -9.87
C TYR A 72 -9.55 -10.03 -11.32
N ASP A 73 -9.62 -10.95 -12.26
CA ASP A 73 -9.70 -10.62 -13.69
C ASP A 73 -10.85 -9.65 -13.96
N GLY A 74 -10.52 -8.53 -14.60
CA GLY A 74 -11.46 -7.44 -14.88
C GLY A 74 -11.64 -6.43 -13.75
N ASP A 75 -10.96 -6.56 -12.61
CA ASP A 75 -11.06 -5.59 -11.53
C ASP A 75 -10.50 -4.21 -11.93
N ILE A 76 -11.05 -3.19 -11.28
CA ILE A 76 -10.53 -1.82 -11.33
C ILE A 76 -9.68 -1.59 -10.07
N GLY A 77 -8.37 -1.52 -10.28
CA GLY A 77 -7.40 -1.35 -9.21
C GLY A 77 -6.94 -2.67 -8.58
N ASP A 78 -5.90 -2.57 -7.81
CA ASP A 78 -5.24 -3.64 -7.09
C ASP A 78 -5.10 -3.22 -5.63
N PHE A 79 -6.03 -3.62 -4.78
CA PHE A 79 -5.99 -3.23 -3.37
C PHE A 79 -6.75 -4.18 -2.45
N GLU A 80 -6.35 -4.16 -1.18
CA GLU A 80 -7.07 -4.74 -0.06
C GLU A 80 -7.32 -3.72 1.02
N ILE A 81 -8.52 -3.76 1.59
CA ILE A 81 -8.88 -3.08 2.84
C ILE A 81 -8.91 -4.12 3.94
N ILE A 82 -8.07 -3.93 4.95
CA ILE A 82 -7.93 -4.82 6.09
C ILE A 82 -8.57 -4.15 7.30
N LYS A 83 -9.55 -4.82 7.91
CA LYS A 83 -10.18 -4.37 9.15
C LYS A 83 -9.26 -4.69 10.32
N ILE A 84 -8.94 -3.68 11.12
CA ILE A 84 -8.14 -3.88 12.34
C ILE A 84 -9.07 -4.45 13.41
N THR A 85 -8.80 -5.67 13.83
CA THR A 85 -9.58 -6.34 14.89
C THR A 85 -8.90 -6.32 16.24
N ASN A 86 -7.61 -6.03 16.28
CA ASN A 86 -6.80 -5.99 17.50
C ASN A 86 -6.41 -4.54 17.87
N THR A 87 -7.43 -3.74 18.17
CA THR A 87 -7.27 -2.30 18.50
C THR A 87 -6.58 -2.03 19.84
N ASP A 88 -6.54 -3.02 20.74
CA ASP A 88 -5.83 -2.91 22.01
C ASP A 88 -4.31 -3.02 21.84
N THR A 89 -3.88 -3.70 20.77
CA THR A 89 -2.48 -3.95 20.45
C THR A 89 -1.92 -2.93 19.45
N PHE A 90 -2.75 -2.50 18.50
CA PHE A 90 -2.32 -1.61 17.43
C PHE A 90 -3.03 -0.27 17.48
N SER A 91 -2.25 0.80 17.45
CA SER A 91 -2.71 2.14 17.12
C SER A 91 -2.44 2.43 15.64
N THR A 92 -3.08 3.47 15.11
CA THR A 92 -2.87 3.93 13.73
C THR A 92 -2.29 5.33 13.71
N SER A 93 -1.46 5.61 12.71
CA SER A 93 -0.95 6.94 12.42
C SER A 93 -1.21 7.30 10.97
N ASN A 94 -1.68 8.51 10.75
CA ASN A 94 -1.91 9.05 9.42
C ASN A 94 -0.61 9.62 8.83
N SER A 95 0.45 8.80 8.82
CA SER A 95 1.77 9.18 8.34
C SER A 95 2.41 8.10 7.49
N ILE A 96 3.39 8.51 6.67
CA ILE A 96 4.25 7.63 5.88
C ILE A 96 5.63 7.68 6.51
N ASN A 97 6.08 6.53 7.04
CA ASN A 97 7.38 6.33 7.69
C ASN A 97 7.76 7.42 8.71
N ASN A 98 6.80 7.97 9.46
CA ASN A 98 6.98 9.09 10.40
C ASN A 98 7.51 10.40 9.79
N MET A 99 7.67 10.49 8.47
CA MET A 99 8.26 11.66 7.83
C MET A 99 7.21 12.54 7.15
N TYR A 100 6.14 11.94 6.63
CA TYR A 100 5.10 12.67 5.90
C TYR A 100 3.75 12.43 6.53
N SER A 101 3.12 13.48 7.02
CA SER A 101 1.72 13.42 7.45
C SER A 101 0.79 13.45 6.24
N ILE A 102 -0.12 12.48 6.16
CA ILE A 102 -1.16 12.47 5.12
C ILE A 102 -2.22 13.50 5.49
N THR A 103 -2.37 14.53 4.67
CA THR A 103 -3.31 15.64 4.90
C THR A 103 -4.45 15.68 3.90
N GLY A 104 -4.50 14.71 2.99
CA GLY A 104 -5.56 14.58 2.01
C GLY A 104 -5.25 13.52 0.97
N THR A 105 -6.11 13.44 -0.04
CA THR A 105 -5.97 12.51 -1.16
C THR A 105 -5.87 13.26 -2.48
N LEU A 106 -5.21 12.64 -3.45
CA LEU A 106 -5.15 13.06 -4.84
C LEU A 106 -5.55 11.84 -5.70
N SER A 107 -6.83 11.67 -5.92
CA SER A 107 -7.42 10.47 -6.53
C SER A 107 -7.12 10.29 -8.01
N SER A 108 -6.66 11.33 -8.70
CA SER A 108 -6.41 11.27 -10.13
C SER A 108 -5.32 12.27 -10.53
N PRO A 109 -4.05 11.99 -10.17
CA PRO A 109 -2.96 12.90 -10.50
C PRO A 109 -2.84 13.08 -12.02
N ALA A 110 -2.65 14.30 -12.45
CA ALA A 110 -2.47 14.61 -13.87
C ALA A 110 -1.13 14.07 -14.39
N VAL A 111 -1.06 13.78 -15.69
CA VAL A 111 0.23 13.46 -16.36
C VAL A 111 1.23 14.58 -16.10
N GLY A 112 2.46 14.23 -15.77
CA GLY A 112 3.53 15.15 -15.36
C GLY A 112 3.55 15.46 -13.86
N THR A 113 2.54 15.07 -13.07
CA THR A 113 2.57 15.25 -11.62
C THR A 113 3.72 14.46 -11.01
N ILE A 114 4.53 15.12 -10.17
CA ILE A 114 5.60 14.45 -9.44
C ILE A 114 5.01 13.71 -8.27
N ILE A 115 5.29 12.41 -8.19
CA ILE A 115 4.81 11.48 -7.17
C ILE A 115 6.02 10.92 -6.43
N LYS A 116 5.95 10.90 -5.11
CA LYS A 116 6.87 10.19 -4.23
C LYS A 116 6.30 8.84 -3.83
N TYR A 117 7.18 7.93 -3.49
CA TYR A 117 6.83 6.64 -2.89
C TYR A 117 7.83 6.27 -1.81
N TYR A 118 7.42 5.38 -0.92
CA TYR A 118 8.32 4.79 0.06
C TYR A 118 8.59 3.33 -0.29
N SER A 119 9.88 3.01 -0.51
CA SER A 119 10.35 1.63 -0.62
C SER A 119 10.74 1.13 0.77
N ARG A 120 10.00 0.15 1.25
CA ARG A 120 10.27 -0.50 2.53
C ARG A 120 11.55 -1.33 2.47
N THR A 121 11.80 -1.97 1.33
CA THR A 121 12.94 -2.89 1.15
C THR A 121 14.27 -2.15 1.16
N THR A 122 14.31 -0.96 0.60
CA THR A 122 15.50 -0.09 0.65
C THR A 122 15.46 0.92 1.80
N SER A 123 14.34 1.00 2.54
CA SER A 123 14.11 1.97 3.61
C SER A 123 14.31 3.43 3.15
N SER A 124 13.93 3.73 1.91
CA SER A 124 14.17 5.04 1.29
C SER A 124 12.95 5.53 0.53
N PHE A 125 12.95 6.84 0.27
CA PHE A 125 11.97 7.47 -0.62
C PHE A 125 12.53 7.56 -2.03
N GLY A 126 11.68 7.27 -2.99
CA GLY A 126 11.92 7.55 -4.40
C GLY A 126 10.86 8.49 -4.96
N TYR A 127 11.05 8.93 -6.20
CA TYR A 127 10.10 9.76 -6.91
C TYR A 127 10.11 9.49 -8.41
N GLY A 128 9.02 9.87 -9.03
CA GLY A 128 8.83 9.81 -10.46
C GLY A 128 7.75 10.78 -10.91
N SER A 129 7.42 10.77 -12.19
CA SER A 129 6.32 11.54 -12.75
C SER A 129 5.23 10.63 -13.30
N VAL A 130 3.97 11.03 -13.15
CA VAL A 130 2.86 10.35 -13.81
C VAL A 130 3.05 10.40 -15.31
N GLU A 131 3.13 9.24 -15.95
CA GLU A 131 3.32 9.12 -17.40
C GLU A 131 2.01 8.79 -18.11
N ARG A 132 1.22 7.88 -17.58
CA ARG A 132 -0.07 7.47 -18.15
C ARG A 132 -1.10 7.20 -17.05
N ARG A 133 -2.36 7.31 -17.43
CA ARG A 133 -3.52 7.06 -16.56
C ARG A 133 -4.45 6.04 -17.21
N ASN A 134 -5.29 5.41 -16.39
CA ASN A 134 -6.25 4.39 -16.85
C ASN A 134 -5.57 3.26 -17.63
N VAL A 135 -4.38 2.86 -17.16
CA VAL A 135 -3.62 1.77 -17.76
C VAL A 135 -4.25 0.45 -17.34
N THR A 136 -4.33 -0.47 -18.28
CA THR A 136 -4.63 -1.87 -18.01
C THR A 136 -3.35 -2.67 -18.12
N VAL A 137 -3.08 -3.52 -17.15
CA VAL A 137 -1.95 -4.45 -17.17
C VAL A 137 -2.46 -5.88 -17.12
N LEU A 138 -1.78 -6.76 -17.83
CA LEU A 138 -1.94 -8.19 -17.68
C LEU A 138 -0.97 -8.62 -16.58
N ALA A 139 -1.52 -8.99 -15.44
CA ALA A 139 -0.74 -9.43 -14.30
C ALA A 139 -0.64 -10.96 -14.31
N ASP A 140 0.59 -11.48 -14.22
CA ASP A 140 0.90 -12.91 -14.06
C ASP A 140 0.17 -13.84 -15.04
N ASP A 141 0.05 -13.43 -16.31
CA ASP A 141 -0.57 -14.19 -17.41
C ASP A 141 -2.07 -14.53 -17.22
N ARG A 142 -2.77 -13.92 -16.26
CA ARG A 142 -4.14 -14.32 -15.94
C ARG A 142 -5.14 -13.18 -15.79
N ASP A 143 -4.75 -12.07 -15.16
CA ASP A 143 -5.71 -11.07 -14.71
C ASP A 143 -5.47 -9.71 -15.38
N ASN A 144 -6.50 -9.19 -16.04
CA ASN A 144 -6.50 -7.83 -16.58
C ASN A 144 -6.93 -6.88 -15.48
N ILE A 145 -5.98 -6.15 -14.91
CA ILE A 145 -6.25 -5.12 -13.91
C ILE A 145 -6.24 -3.76 -14.59
N SER A 146 -7.32 -3.02 -14.46
CA SER A 146 -7.52 -1.73 -15.11
C SER A 146 -7.52 -0.56 -14.13
N GLY A 147 -7.60 0.67 -14.65
CA GLY A 147 -7.68 1.89 -13.83
C GLY A 147 -6.38 2.26 -13.13
N LEU A 148 -5.26 1.65 -13.52
CA LEU A 148 -3.95 1.92 -12.91
C LEU A 148 -3.36 3.23 -13.45
N THR A 149 -2.47 3.81 -12.65
CA THR A 149 -1.65 4.98 -13.02
C THR A 149 -0.20 4.53 -13.14
N GLU A 150 0.41 4.79 -14.29
CA GLU A 150 1.83 4.51 -14.52
C GLU A 150 2.67 5.72 -14.11
N VAL A 151 3.69 5.46 -13.31
CA VAL A 151 4.65 6.46 -12.85
C VAL A 151 6.04 6.07 -13.38
N LYS A 152 6.64 6.95 -14.17
CA LYS A 152 8.04 6.79 -14.59
C LYS A 152 8.94 7.19 -13.43
N VAL A 153 9.60 6.20 -12.84
CA VAL A 153 10.54 6.41 -11.73
C VAL A 153 11.79 7.10 -12.24
N THR A 154 12.20 8.17 -11.58
CA THR A 154 13.40 8.95 -11.90
C THR A 154 14.44 8.89 -10.79
N SER A 155 14.05 8.47 -9.59
CA SER A 155 14.97 8.27 -8.48
C SER A 155 14.44 7.19 -7.53
N GLY A 156 15.35 6.37 -7.00
CA GLY A 156 15.02 5.24 -6.15
C GLY A 156 14.71 3.97 -6.95
N SER A 157 14.32 2.92 -6.27
CA SER A 157 13.89 1.64 -6.86
C SER A 157 12.71 1.07 -6.09
N CYS A 158 11.89 0.30 -6.79
CA CYS A 158 10.85 -0.54 -6.19
C CYS A 158 11.29 -1.99 -6.31
N GLU A 159 11.28 -2.72 -5.19
CA GLU A 159 11.74 -4.09 -5.13
C GLU A 159 10.61 -5.03 -4.67
N SER A 160 10.84 -6.33 -4.82
CA SER A 160 9.91 -7.34 -4.31
C SER A 160 9.66 -7.14 -2.81
N GLY A 161 8.40 -7.06 -2.42
CA GLY A 161 7.97 -6.75 -1.05
C GLY A 161 7.61 -5.29 -0.80
N ASP A 162 7.87 -4.38 -1.75
CA ASP A 162 7.37 -3.00 -1.70
C ASP A 162 5.90 -2.89 -2.14
N SER A 163 5.38 -3.96 -2.77
CA SER A 163 3.96 -4.09 -3.13
C SER A 163 3.06 -3.65 -1.98
N GLY A 164 2.06 -2.84 -2.28
CA GLY A 164 1.19 -2.24 -1.28
C GLY A 164 1.70 -0.92 -0.72
N GLY A 165 2.94 -0.52 -1.00
CA GLY A 165 3.54 0.70 -0.48
C GLY A 165 2.83 1.99 -0.93
N PRO A 166 3.02 3.08 -0.17
CA PRO A 166 2.32 4.34 -0.43
C PRO A 166 2.94 5.13 -1.58
N PHE A 167 2.08 5.61 -2.48
CA PHE A 167 2.36 6.66 -3.45
C PHE A 167 1.66 7.95 -3.02
N PHE A 168 2.36 9.08 -3.07
CA PHE A 168 1.84 10.35 -2.61
C PHE A 168 2.49 11.55 -3.32
N GLN A 169 1.76 12.66 -3.40
CA GLN A 169 2.32 13.94 -3.79
C GLN A 169 2.79 14.67 -2.53
N ASP A 170 4.04 15.12 -2.53
CA ASP A 170 4.58 15.99 -1.50
C ASP A 170 4.08 17.42 -1.74
N ALA A 171 3.32 17.95 -0.83
CA ALA A 171 2.76 19.29 -0.89
C ALA A 171 3.15 20.08 0.37
N SER A 172 3.17 21.40 0.28
CA SER A 172 3.52 22.28 1.41
C SER A 172 2.63 22.07 2.65
N SER A 173 1.41 21.56 2.47
CA SER A 173 0.47 21.23 3.54
C SER A 173 0.56 19.78 4.04
N GLY A 174 1.56 19.01 3.60
CA GLY A 174 1.72 17.59 3.89
C GLY A 174 1.45 16.69 2.67
N ALA A 175 1.56 15.38 2.85
CA ALA A 175 1.38 14.42 1.78
C ALA A 175 -0.07 14.35 1.30
N LYS A 176 -0.28 14.37 0.00
CA LYS A 176 -1.55 14.01 -0.63
C LYS A 176 -1.46 12.56 -1.11
N TYR A 177 -2.13 11.65 -0.43
CA TYR A 177 -2.11 10.24 -0.76
C TYR A 177 -2.69 10.00 -2.16
N CYS A 178 -1.98 9.24 -3.02
CA CYS A 178 -2.36 9.00 -4.40
C CYS A 178 -2.78 7.54 -4.65
N GLY A 179 -2.19 6.58 -3.95
CA GLY A 179 -2.53 5.18 -4.18
C GLY A 179 -1.51 4.18 -3.64
N VAL A 180 -1.72 2.95 -4.05
CA VAL A 180 -0.99 1.74 -3.64
C VAL A 180 -0.05 1.32 -4.75
N LEU A 181 1.15 0.89 -4.41
CA LEU A 181 2.07 0.27 -5.37
C LEU A 181 1.55 -1.10 -5.78
N HIS A 182 1.23 -1.26 -7.06
CA HIS A 182 0.92 -2.54 -7.68
C HIS A 182 2.21 -3.32 -7.98
N GLY A 183 3.08 -2.77 -8.81
CA GLY A 183 4.29 -3.45 -9.26
C GLY A 183 5.14 -2.54 -10.12
N LYS A 184 6.25 -3.07 -10.60
CA LYS A 184 7.09 -2.38 -11.58
C LYS A 184 7.04 -3.08 -12.94
N ARG A 185 7.15 -2.30 -13.98
CA ARG A 185 7.41 -2.74 -15.33
C ARG A 185 8.79 -2.25 -15.75
N THR A 186 9.61 -3.14 -16.23
CA THR A 186 10.84 -2.77 -16.93
C THR A 186 10.54 -2.67 -18.41
N ASP A 187 11.04 -1.65 -19.08
CA ASP A 187 10.97 -1.58 -20.53
C ASP A 187 11.96 -2.57 -21.16
N SER A 188 11.91 -2.71 -22.49
CA SER A 188 12.80 -3.62 -23.24
C SER A 188 14.29 -3.25 -23.17
N SER A 189 14.63 -2.09 -22.58
CA SER A 189 16.00 -1.64 -22.33
C SER A 189 16.47 -1.93 -20.89
N GLY A 190 15.60 -2.51 -20.04
CA GLY A 190 15.93 -2.88 -18.66
C GLY A 190 15.91 -1.72 -17.66
N ASN A 191 15.33 -0.58 -18.04
CA ASN A 191 15.13 0.59 -17.17
C ASN A 191 13.74 0.59 -16.55
#